data_69cc9242bcedef362c466f4847eac21d
#
_entry.id   69cc9242bcedef362c466f4847eac21d
#
_cell.length_a   1.000
_cell.length_b   1.000
_cell.length_c   1.000
_cell.angle_alpha   90.00
_cell.angle_beta   90.00
_cell.angle_gamma   90.00
#
_symmetry.space_group_name_H-M   'P 1'
#
loop_
_entity.id
_entity.type
_entity.pdbx_description
1 polymer ?
#
loop_
_entity_poly.entity_id
_entity_poly.type
_entity_poly.pdbx_seq_one_letter_code
_entity_poly.pdbx_strand_id
1 'polypeptide(L)'
;MAKYIQHLPKRQIWSTAYYQPFWQNIIHLFHSIPLALIGVAIAHYYGWKPIEIVFLSMMLHSLGDLPVHSDDAHRHFLPFSDYRFISPISYWDTNKYGTIVSFVERLLVLVATVYVFGMVHSYIGKALLIAVNLIYWLGYLYFSVF
;
A
#
# COMPACT_ATOMS: atom_id res chain seq x y z
N MET A 1 -12.04 -17.88 13.87
CA MET A 1 -11.49 -17.49 12.54
C MET A 1 -9.95 -17.52 12.48
N ALA A 2 -9.22 -16.96 13.42
CA ALA A 2 -7.74 -16.96 13.42
C ALA A 2 -7.11 -18.39 13.38
N LYS A 3 -7.72 -19.41 13.98
CA LYS A 3 -7.23 -20.79 13.97
C LYS A 3 -7.21 -21.46 12.58
N TYR A 4 -8.05 -21.00 11.65
CA TYR A 4 -8.13 -21.58 10.30
C TYR A 4 -7.01 -21.05 9.36
N ILE A 5 -6.54 -19.83 9.59
CA ILE A 5 -5.52 -19.20 8.73
C ILE A 5 -4.12 -19.78 9.03
N GLN A 6 -3.86 -20.20 10.27
CA GLN A 6 -2.53 -20.69 10.70
C GLN A 6 -2.13 -22.05 10.14
N HIS A 7 -3.07 -22.82 9.56
CA HIS A 7 -2.81 -24.17 9.02
C HIS A 7 -2.95 -24.28 7.50
N LEU A 8 -3.28 -23.19 6.81
CA LEU A 8 -3.40 -23.22 5.36
C LEU A 8 -2.01 -23.07 4.71
N PRO A 9 -1.70 -23.87 3.65
CA PRO A 9 -0.50 -23.67 2.85
C PRO A 9 -0.48 -22.24 2.29
N LYS A 10 0.70 -21.62 2.19
CA LYS A 10 0.85 -20.23 1.70
C LYS A 10 0.07 -19.98 0.39
N ARG A 11 0.07 -20.94 -0.52
CA ARG A 11 -0.68 -20.85 -1.77
C ARG A 11 -2.19 -20.70 -1.56
N GLN A 12 -2.78 -21.38 -0.57
CA GLN A 12 -4.22 -21.26 -0.26
C GLN A 12 -4.56 -19.96 0.46
N ILE A 13 -3.63 -19.38 1.22
CA ILE A 13 -3.84 -18.07 1.84
C ILE A 13 -4.06 -17.03 0.76
N TRP A 14 -3.22 -16.97 -0.25
CA TRP A 14 -3.28 -15.97 -1.32
C TRP A 14 -4.35 -16.25 -2.38
N SER A 15 -4.72 -17.52 -2.61
CA SER A 15 -5.72 -17.86 -3.62
C SER A 15 -7.17 -17.92 -3.08
N THR A 16 -7.36 -18.09 -1.78
CA THR A 16 -8.69 -18.30 -1.21
C THR A 16 -8.98 -17.38 -0.03
N ALA A 17 -8.10 -17.37 1.00
CA ALA A 17 -8.36 -16.62 2.23
C ALA A 17 -8.30 -15.10 1.99
N TYR A 18 -7.36 -14.62 1.17
CA TYR A 18 -7.23 -13.22 0.80
C TYR A 18 -8.49 -12.67 0.12
N TYR A 19 -9.13 -13.46 -0.74
CA TYR A 19 -10.32 -13.06 -1.49
C TYR A 19 -11.64 -13.21 -0.72
N GLN A 20 -11.60 -13.61 0.56
CA GLN A 20 -12.83 -13.63 1.37
C GLN A 20 -13.40 -12.22 1.55
N PRO A 21 -14.73 -12.04 1.45
CA PRO A 21 -15.38 -10.74 1.50
C PRO A 21 -15.00 -9.89 2.73
N PHE A 22 -14.80 -10.53 3.87
CA PHE A 22 -14.41 -9.84 5.10
C PHE A 22 -13.05 -9.12 4.94
N TRP A 23 -12.03 -9.84 4.48
CA TRP A 23 -10.69 -9.25 4.29
C TRP A 23 -10.66 -8.24 3.17
N GLN A 24 -11.33 -8.53 2.05
CA GLN A 24 -11.43 -7.62 0.93
C GLN A 24 -12.12 -6.30 1.33
N ASN A 25 -13.19 -6.36 2.13
CA ASN A 25 -13.85 -5.15 2.59
C ASN A 25 -12.94 -4.29 3.48
N ILE A 26 -12.17 -4.91 4.39
CA ILE A 26 -11.20 -4.19 5.22
C ILE A 26 -10.13 -3.52 4.33
N ILE A 27 -9.53 -4.27 3.41
CA ILE A 27 -8.52 -3.76 2.49
C ILE A 27 -9.07 -2.58 1.69
N HIS A 28 -10.26 -2.73 1.11
CA HIS A 28 -10.88 -1.67 0.33
C HIS A 28 -11.23 -0.41 1.13
N LEU A 29 -11.59 -0.55 2.41
CA LEU A 29 -11.80 0.61 3.30
C LEU A 29 -10.52 1.42 3.48
N PHE A 30 -9.39 0.73 3.67
CA PHE A 30 -8.08 1.39 3.80
C PHE A 30 -7.55 1.99 2.49
N HIS A 31 -8.06 1.53 1.33
CA HIS A 31 -7.72 2.08 0.01
C HIS A 31 -8.76 3.07 -0.53
N SER A 32 -9.73 3.47 0.31
CA SER A 32 -10.77 4.42 -0.11
C SER A 32 -10.27 5.86 -0.05
N ILE A 33 -10.17 6.50 -1.22
CA ILE A 33 -9.81 7.92 -1.34
C ILE A 33 -10.84 8.84 -0.66
N PRO A 34 -12.17 8.66 -0.86
CA PRO A 34 -13.16 9.49 -0.18
C PRO A 34 -13.12 9.39 1.35
N LEU A 35 -12.95 8.17 1.89
CA LEU A 35 -12.85 7.99 3.33
C LEU A 35 -11.57 8.60 3.90
N ALA A 36 -10.46 8.48 3.19
CA ALA A 36 -9.21 9.12 3.57
C ALA A 36 -9.35 10.65 3.57
N LEU A 37 -10.00 11.24 2.55
CA LEU A 37 -10.27 12.68 2.49
C LEU A 37 -11.16 13.17 3.64
N ILE A 38 -12.20 12.41 3.98
CA ILE A 38 -13.04 12.71 5.15
C ILE A 38 -12.20 12.67 6.43
N GLY A 39 -11.34 11.66 6.57
CA GLY A 39 -10.42 11.53 7.70
C GLY A 39 -9.45 12.73 7.80
N VAL A 40 -8.88 13.18 6.67
CA VAL A 40 -8.05 14.41 6.60
C VAL A 40 -8.83 15.60 7.08
N ALA A 41 -10.06 15.83 6.55
CA ALA A 41 -10.87 16.99 6.91
C ALA A 41 -11.22 17.01 8.41
N ILE A 42 -11.60 15.87 8.97
CA ILE A 42 -11.89 15.74 10.40
C ILE A 42 -10.65 15.99 11.23
N ALA A 43 -9.51 15.34 10.91
CA ALA A 43 -8.28 15.50 11.65
C ALA A 43 -7.74 16.95 11.59
N HIS A 44 -7.87 17.59 10.42
CA HIS A 44 -7.53 19.01 10.24
C HIS A 44 -8.38 19.91 11.12
N TYR A 45 -9.71 19.72 11.11
CA TYR A 45 -10.64 20.51 11.91
C TYR A 45 -10.33 20.45 13.42
N TYR A 46 -9.99 19.26 13.94
CA TYR A 46 -9.62 19.08 15.34
C TYR A 46 -8.14 19.37 15.65
N GLY A 47 -7.34 19.75 14.67
CA GLY A 47 -5.91 20.03 14.84
C GLY A 47 -5.05 18.79 15.14
N TRP A 48 -5.52 17.59 14.80
CA TRP A 48 -4.84 16.31 15.05
C TRP A 48 -3.78 16.03 13.97
N LYS A 49 -2.68 16.76 13.98
CA LYS A 49 -1.66 16.69 12.93
C LYS A 49 -1.11 15.29 12.64
N PRO A 50 -0.79 14.41 13.63
CA PRO A 50 -0.33 13.07 13.32
C PRO A 50 -1.39 12.23 12.58
N ILE A 51 -2.67 12.35 12.95
CA ILE A 51 -3.79 11.63 12.31
C ILE A 51 -4.05 12.17 10.91
N GLU A 52 -3.98 13.48 10.72
CA GLU A 52 -4.06 14.13 9.41
C GLU A 52 -3.00 13.58 8.45
N ILE A 53 -1.74 13.45 8.90
CA ILE A 53 -0.64 12.88 8.11
C ILE A 53 -0.91 11.42 7.74
N VAL A 54 -1.46 10.61 8.66
CA VAL A 54 -1.83 9.22 8.38
C VAL A 54 -2.86 9.15 7.26
N PHE A 55 -3.95 9.92 7.34
CA PHE A 55 -4.98 9.92 6.29
C PHE A 55 -4.48 10.49 4.96
N LEU A 56 -3.61 11.51 4.97
CA LEU A 56 -2.93 11.99 3.77
C LEU A 56 -2.07 10.90 3.13
N SER A 57 -1.33 10.15 3.94
CA SER A 57 -0.51 9.03 3.46
C SER A 57 -1.37 7.93 2.85
N MET A 58 -2.51 7.58 3.48
CA MET A 58 -3.47 6.61 2.94
C MET A 58 -4.03 7.06 1.58
N MET A 59 -4.40 8.35 1.46
CA MET A 59 -4.89 8.93 0.21
C MET A 59 -3.83 8.84 -0.90
N LEU A 60 -2.60 9.26 -0.60
CA LEU A 60 -1.49 9.22 -1.57
C LEU A 60 -1.14 7.79 -1.98
N HIS A 61 -1.16 6.84 -1.03
CA HIS A 61 -0.99 5.42 -1.30
C HIS A 61 -2.08 4.91 -2.26
N SER A 62 -3.35 5.18 -1.96
CA SER A 62 -4.48 4.76 -2.81
C SER A 62 -4.41 5.37 -4.22
N LEU A 63 -3.96 6.61 -4.35
CA LEU A 63 -3.72 7.25 -5.65
C LEU A 63 -2.57 6.60 -6.40
N GLY A 64 -1.50 6.20 -5.69
CA GLY A 64 -0.36 5.49 -6.26
C GLY A 64 -0.71 4.08 -6.73
N ASP A 65 -1.60 3.38 -6.01
CA ASP A 65 -2.06 2.03 -6.33
C ASP A 65 -2.96 1.99 -7.57
N LEU A 66 -3.75 3.04 -7.78
CA LEU A 66 -4.74 3.07 -8.85
C LEU A 66 -4.17 2.72 -10.23
N PRO A 67 -3.01 3.25 -10.66
CA PRO A 67 -2.44 2.93 -11.98
C PRO A 67 -1.68 1.60 -12.05
N VAL A 68 -1.45 0.90 -10.93
CA VAL A 68 -0.54 -0.26 -10.88
C VAL A 68 -1.18 -1.55 -10.36
N HIS A 69 -2.50 -1.57 -10.19
CA HIS A 69 -3.26 -2.77 -9.83
C HIS A 69 -4.20 -3.18 -10.96
N SER A 70 -4.13 -4.46 -11.36
CA SER A 70 -4.91 -5.08 -12.41
C SER A 70 -6.00 -6.00 -11.83
N ASP A 71 -5.78 -7.30 -11.80
CA ASP A 71 -6.77 -8.29 -11.36
C ASP A 71 -7.08 -8.18 -9.85
N ASP A 72 -6.18 -7.59 -9.09
CA ASP A 72 -6.26 -7.28 -7.67
C ASP A 72 -6.70 -5.83 -7.38
N ALA A 73 -7.24 -5.13 -8.38
CA ALA A 73 -7.66 -3.74 -8.26
C ALA A 73 -8.62 -3.49 -7.08
N HIS A 74 -8.38 -2.43 -6.35
CA HIS A 74 -9.15 -2.05 -5.18
C HIS A 74 -10.35 -1.16 -5.52
N ARG A 75 -11.34 -1.09 -4.61
CA ARG A 75 -12.50 -0.20 -4.70
C ARG A 75 -12.15 1.17 -4.10
N HIS A 76 -11.42 1.98 -4.87
CA HIS A 76 -10.88 3.26 -4.38
C HIS A 76 -11.94 4.32 -4.09
N PHE A 77 -13.19 4.13 -4.52
CA PHE A 77 -14.26 5.14 -4.42
C PHE A 77 -15.34 4.80 -3.40
N LEU A 78 -15.09 3.83 -2.51
CA LEU A 78 -16.02 3.52 -1.42
C LEU A 78 -16.22 4.75 -0.50
N PRO A 79 -17.41 4.92 0.10
CA PRO A 79 -18.62 4.10 -0.03
C PRO A 79 -19.49 4.48 -1.23
N PHE A 80 -19.10 5.45 -2.04
CA PHE A 80 -19.94 6.03 -3.11
C PHE A 80 -20.00 5.16 -4.37
N SER A 81 -18.98 4.33 -4.62
CA SER A 81 -18.93 3.47 -5.81
C SER A 81 -18.11 2.21 -5.57
N ASP A 82 -18.58 1.09 -6.10
CA ASP A 82 -17.85 -0.18 -6.15
C ASP A 82 -16.95 -0.30 -7.39
N TYR A 83 -16.80 0.78 -8.15
CA TYR A 83 -15.96 0.81 -9.34
C TYR A 83 -14.51 0.48 -9.01
N ARG A 84 -13.91 -0.38 -9.85
CA ARG A 84 -12.49 -0.74 -9.80
C ARG A 84 -11.85 -0.33 -11.11
N PHE A 85 -10.81 0.48 -11.05
CA PHE A 85 -10.00 0.75 -12.22
C PHE A 85 -9.02 -0.41 -12.40
N ILE A 86 -9.26 -1.23 -13.43
CA ILE A 86 -8.39 -2.35 -13.79
C ILE A 86 -7.30 -1.82 -14.71
N SER A 87 -6.11 -1.64 -14.15
CA SER A 87 -4.96 -1.12 -14.90
C SER A 87 -4.40 -2.16 -15.87
N PRO A 88 -3.93 -1.78 -17.05
CA PRO A 88 -3.15 -2.64 -17.93
C PRO A 88 -1.76 -2.97 -17.35
N ILE A 89 -1.33 -2.25 -16.32
CA ILE A 89 -0.06 -2.42 -15.61
C ILE A 89 -0.35 -3.05 -14.25
N SER A 90 0.47 -3.99 -13.80
CA SER A 90 0.33 -4.61 -12.50
C SER A 90 1.65 -4.58 -11.75
N TYR A 91 1.58 -4.27 -10.46
CA TYR A 91 2.70 -4.33 -9.55
C TYR A 91 3.22 -5.77 -9.34
N TRP A 92 2.32 -6.75 -9.37
CA TRP A 92 2.62 -8.15 -9.04
C TRP A 92 2.81 -9.06 -10.25
N ASP A 93 2.16 -8.75 -11.37
CA ASP A 93 2.17 -9.60 -12.56
C ASP A 93 3.34 -9.21 -13.46
N THR A 94 4.32 -10.09 -13.58
CA THR A 94 5.49 -9.90 -14.45
C THR A 94 5.11 -9.78 -15.93
N ASN A 95 3.99 -10.38 -16.36
CA ASN A 95 3.47 -10.24 -17.72
C ASN A 95 2.84 -8.86 -17.97
N LYS A 96 2.53 -8.11 -16.91
CA LYS A 96 1.98 -6.76 -16.95
C LYS A 96 2.97 -5.72 -16.38
N TYR A 97 4.24 -5.86 -16.71
CA TYR A 97 5.34 -4.95 -16.30
C TYR A 97 5.66 -4.93 -14.80
N GLY A 98 5.24 -5.93 -14.01
CA GLY A 98 5.39 -5.93 -12.55
C GLY A 98 6.81 -5.71 -12.05
N THR A 99 7.81 -6.32 -12.70
CA THR A 99 9.23 -6.13 -12.34
C THR A 99 9.68 -4.68 -12.50
N ILE A 100 9.24 -4.02 -13.59
CA ILE A 100 9.61 -2.61 -13.87
C ILE A 100 8.89 -1.70 -12.87
N VAL A 101 7.58 -1.90 -12.69
CA VAL A 101 6.76 -1.09 -11.78
C VAL A 101 7.31 -1.17 -10.35
N SER A 102 7.59 -2.38 -9.88
CA SER A 102 8.13 -2.58 -8.54
C SER A 102 9.54 -2.02 -8.37
N PHE A 103 10.36 -2.01 -9.43
CA PHE A 103 11.67 -1.34 -9.41
C PHE A 103 11.52 0.19 -9.32
N VAL A 104 10.65 0.78 -10.16
CA VAL A 104 10.39 2.23 -10.17
C VAL A 104 9.88 2.71 -8.82
N GLU A 105 8.94 1.99 -8.22
CA GLU A 105 8.42 2.32 -6.88
C GLU A 105 9.54 2.36 -5.84
N ARG A 106 10.42 1.36 -5.83
CA ARG A 106 11.55 1.33 -4.88
C ARG A 106 12.51 2.48 -5.08
N LEU A 107 12.77 2.84 -6.33
CA LEU A 107 13.60 3.99 -6.65
C LEU A 107 12.96 5.29 -6.14
N LEU A 108 11.65 5.46 -6.33
CA LEU A 108 10.91 6.61 -5.81
C LEU A 108 10.92 6.67 -4.28
N VAL A 109 10.74 5.53 -3.60
CA VAL A 109 10.84 5.44 -2.14
C VAL A 109 12.25 5.80 -1.65
N LEU A 110 13.29 5.34 -2.34
CA LEU A 110 14.67 5.68 -2.02
C LEU A 110 14.92 7.19 -2.16
N VAL A 111 14.52 7.77 -3.28
CA VAL A 111 14.67 9.22 -3.55
C VAL A 111 13.90 10.04 -2.51
N ALA A 112 12.65 9.67 -2.23
CA ALA A 112 11.85 10.30 -1.18
C ALA A 112 12.51 10.17 0.20
N THR A 113 13.08 9.00 0.51
CA THR A 113 13.79 8.78 1.78
C THR A 113 15.00 9.70 1.91
N VAL A 114 15.83 9.83 0.86
CA VAL A 114 17.00 10.74 0.88
C VAL A 114 16.56 12.17 1.18
N TYR A 115 15.47 12.62 0.53
CA TYR A 115 14.93 13.97 0.77
C TYR A 115 14.42 14.13 2.21
N VAL A 116 13.58 13.21 2.68
CA VAL A 116 12.97 13.28 4.02
C VAL A 116 14.00 13.06 5.13
N PHE A 117 15.06 12.28 4.89
CA PHE A 117 16.09 11.98 5.88
C PHE A 117 16.79 13.23 6.42
N GLY A 118 16.98 14.25 5.58
CA GLY A 118 17.51 15.56 5.98
C GLY A 118 16.57 16.35 6.87
N MET A 119 15.26 16.12 6.75
CA MET A 119 14.22 16.84 7.52
C MET A 119 13.90 16.16 8.85
N VAL A 120 14.22 14.88 9.00
CA VAL A 120 13.93 14.10 10.20
C VAL A 120 15.07 14.27 11.22
N HIS A 121 14.76 14.85 12.39
CA HIS A 121 15.74 15.04 13.46
C HIS A 121 15.83 13.85 14.43
N SER A 122 14.76 13.05 14.53
CA SER A 122 14.71 11.87 15.41
C SER A 122 15.57 10.72 14.90
N TYR A 123 16.43 10.16 15.77
CA TYR A 123 17.20 8.95 15.44
C TYR A 123 16.29 7.75 15.14
N ILE A 124 15.17 7.60 15.85
CA ILE A 124 14.19 6.55 15.60
C ILE A 124 13.58 6.74 14.20
N GLY A 125 13.20 7.96 13.84
CA GLY A 125 12.66 8.26 12.50
C GLY A 125 13.66 7.93 11.39
N LYS A 126 14.93 8.29 11.57
CA LYS A 126 16.01 7.94 10.62
C LYS A 126 16.21 6.43 10.50
N ALA A 127 16.21 5.71 11.63
CA ALA A 127 16.34 4.26 11.65
C ALA A 127 15.16 3.58 10.93
N LEU A 128 13.93 4.06 11.12
CA LEU A 128 12.75 3.56 10.41
C LEU A 128 12.84 3.80 8.90
N LEU A 129 13.29 4.96 8.44
CA LEU A 129 13.50 5.25 7.02
C LEU A 129 14.52 4.29 6.39
N ILE A 130 15.62 4.02 7.08
CA ILE A 130 16.63 3.04 6.63
C ILE A 130 16.01 1.64 6.59
N ALA A 131 15.31 1.22 7.65
CA ALA A 131 14.71 -0.11 7.76
C ALA A 131 13.70 -0.37 6.64
N VAL A 132 12.83 0.60 6.32
CA VAL A 132 11.88 0.51 5.20
C VAL A 132 12.61 0.26 3.90
N ASN A 133 13.64 1.04 3.58
CA ASN A 133 14.41 0.85 2.34
C ASN A 133 15.10 -0.51 2.29
N LEU A 134 15.71 -0.96 3.40
CA LEU A 134 16.34 -2.28 3.46
C LEU A 134 15.32 -3.39 3.18
N ILE A 135 14.14 -3.35 3.81
CA ILE A 135 13.08 -4.34 3.61
C ILE A 135 12.60 -4.33 2.15
N TYR A 136 12.39 -3.16 1.56
CA TYR A 136 11.97 -3.02 0.17
C TYR A 136 12.99 -3.60 -0.82
N TRP A 137 14.27 -3.28 -0.66
CA TRP A 137 15.32 -3.79 -1.55
C TRP A 137 15.59 -5.28 -1.34
N LEU A 138 15.63 -5.76 -0.10
CA LEU A 138 15.80 -7.19 0.18
C LEU A 138 14.62 -8.01 -0.35
N GLY A 139 13.39 -7.51 -0.18
CA GLY A 139 12.20 -8.14 -0.76
C GLY A 139 12.29 -8.22 -2.28
N TYR A 140 12.69 -7.15 -2.95
CA TYR A 140 12.86 -7.15 -4.40
C TYR A 140 13.89 -8.17 -4.87
N LEU A 141 15.05 -8.17 -4.27
CA LEU A 141 16.11 -9.12 -4.62
C LEU A 141 15.63 -10.56 -4.43
N TYR A 142 14.95 -10.83 -3.33
CA TYR A 142 14.39 -12.15 -3.06
C TYR A 142 13.39 -12.61 -4.13
N PHE A 143 12.43 -11.76 -4.52
CA PHE A 143 11.40 -12.09 -5.51
C PHE A 143 11.87 -12.01 -6.97
N SER A 144 12.98 -11.30 -7.24
CA SER A 144 13.51 -11.15 -8.62
C SER A 144 14.59 -12.18 -8.95
N VAL A 145 15.22 -12.79 -7.93
CA VAL A 145 16.34 -13.72 -8.10
C VAL A 145 15.94 -15.16 -7.79
N PHE A 146 14.94 -15.38 -6.93
CA PHE A 146 14.43 -16.68 -6.49
C PHE A 146 12.94 -16.84 -6.78
#